data_d3b64afd07b4f1ab58e28dea4a783bc5
#
_entry.id   d3b64afd07b4f1ab58e28dea4a783bc5
#
_cell.length_a   1.000
_cell.length_b   1.000
_cell.length_c   1.000
_cell.angle_alpha   90.00
_cell.angle_beta   90.00
_cell.angle_gamma   90.00
#
_symmetry.space_group_name_H-M   'P 1'
#
loop_
_entity.id
_entity.type
_entity.pdbx_description
1 polymer ?
#
loop_
_entity_poly.entity_id
_entity_poly.type
_entity_poly.pdbx_seq_one_letter_code
_entity_poly.pdbx_strand_id
1 'polypeptide(L)'
;MDGKFHMFMDTVDERFHSFVNQINEYLTENGCKCDIKLQKSGYVVSYVLNSSKSTLATFVSRKTGMKLRIYPGHLQEYQSFLDTLPEKVKKEIKKASVCKRLVNPDDCNSKCVMGYTFALDGEQYQKCRYMAFQPTLSEENNPYIMQFLEKELQAGADYE
;
A
#
# COMPACT_ATOMS: atom_id res chain seq x y z
N MET A 1 16.39 -16.60 -4.39
CA MET A 1 15.66 -15.69 -3.48
C MET A 1 16.59 -15.24 -2.36
N ASP A 2 16.49 -14.00 -1.99
CA ASP A 2 17.34 -13.44 -0.95
C ASP A 2 17.03 -14.07 0.41
N GLY A 3 18.07 -14.42 1.18
CA GLY A 3 17.92 -14.96 2.52
C GLY A 3 17.21 -14.02 3.49
N LYS A 4 17.23 -12.71 3.21
CA LYS A 4 16.51 -11.71 4.00
C LYS A 4 15.00 -11.90 3.95
N PHE A 5 14.44 -12.28 2.80
CA PHE A 5 13.01 -12.54 2.68
C PHE A 5 12.61 -13.73 3.55
N HIS A 6 13.44 -14.76 3.58
CA HIS A 6 13.23 -15.92 4.42
C HIS A 6 13.20 -15.53 5.90
N MET A 7 14.16 -14.70 6.32
CA MET A 7 14.20 -14.19 7.69
C MET A 7 12.99 -13.34 8.04
N PHE A 8 12.54 -12.52 7.10
CA PHE A 8 11.31 -11.74 7.27
C PHE A 8 10.12 -12.67 7.47
N MET A 9 9.98 -13.71 6.62
CA MET A 9 8.87 -14.65 6.72
C MET A 9 8.84 -15.38 8.06
N ASP A 10 9.99 -15.63 8.68
CA ASP A 10 10.06 -16.25 10.01
C ASP A 10 9.43 -15.36 11.09
N THR A 11 9.33 -14.05 10.85
CA THR A 11 8.72 -13.11 11.79
C THR A 11 7.22 -12.92 11.52
N VAL A 12 6.72 -13.44 10.41
CA VAL A 12 5.32 -13.29 9.99
C VAL A 12 4.50 -14.46 10.51
N ASP A 13 3.33 -14.18 11.06
CA ASP A 13 2.39 -15.21 11.52
C ASP A 13 2.06 -16.15 10.35
N GLU A 14 2.06 -17.45 10.60
CA GLU A 14 1.82 -18.47 9.58
C GLU A 14 0.56 -18.25 8.75
N ARG A 15 -0.49 -17.73 9.37
CA ARG A 15 -1.77 -17.48 8.69
C ARG A 15 -1.63 -16.49 7.52
N PHE A 16 -0.58 -15.67 7.52
CA PHE A 16 -0.34 -14.68 6.45
C PHE A 16 0.67 -15.14 5.40
N HIS A 17 1.39 -16.25 5.65
CA HIS A 17 2.48 -16.69 4.77
C HIS A 17 2.05 -16.87 3.32
N SER A 18 0.94 -17.56 3.08
CA SER A 18 0.47 -17.83 1.73
C SER A 18 0.22 -16.53 0.95
N PHE A 19 -0.46 -15.57 1.57
CA PHE A 19 -0.80 -14.32 0.91
C PHE A 19 0.42 -13.40 0.75
N VAL A 20 1.31 -13.35 1.75
CA VAL A 20 2.55 -12.58 1.65
C VAL A 20 3.40 -13.11 0.49
N ASN A 21 3.52 -14.44 0.36
CA ASN A 21 4.21 -15.04 -0.77
C ASN A 21 3.55 -14.71 -2.10
N GLN A 22 2.23 -14.74 -2.14
CA GLN A 22 1.46 -14.39 -3.35
C GLN A 22 1.75 -12.95 -3.79
N ILE A 23 1.73 -12.01 -2.86
CA ILE A 23 2.05 -10.60 -3.14
C ILE A 23 3.49 -10.48 -3.65
N ASN A 24 4.43 -11.14 -2.96
CA ASN A 24 5.83 -11.08 -3.34
C ASN A 24 6.05 -11.57 -4.77
N GLU A 25 5.51 -12.73 -5.10
CA GLU A 25 5.61 -13.30 -6.44
C GLU A 25 4.97 -12.39 -7.49
N TYR A 26 3.75 -11.93 -7.21
CA TYR A 26 3.03 -11.08 -8.14
C TYR A 26 3.78 -9.79 -8.45
N LEU A 27 4.25 -9.09 -7.42
CA LEU A 27 4.92 -7.80 -7.61
C LEU A 27 6.30 -7.96 -8.23
N THR A 28 7.08 -8.97 -7.81
CA THR A 28 8.41 -9.17 -8.40
C THR A 28 8.35 -9.65 -9.84
N GLU A 29 7.29 -10.36 -10.23
CA GLU A 29 7.07 -10.77 -11.61
C GLU A 29 6.50 -9.66 -12.49
N ASN A 30 6.00 -8.58 -11.87
CA ASN A 30 5.34 -7.49 -12.59
C ASN A 30 6.04 -6.14 -12.43
N GLY A 31 7.37 -6.14 -12.40
CA GLY A 31 8.16 -4.93 -12.50
C GLY A 31 8.56 -4.29 -11.18
N CYS A 32 8.45 -5.00 -10.07
CA CYS A 32 8.88 -4.49 -8.77
C CYS A 32 10.10 -5.21 -8.25
N LYS A 33 10.93 -4.50 -7.52
CA LYS A 33 12.05 -5.06 -6.77
C LYS A 33 11.65 -5.12 -5.29
N CYS A 34 11.90 -6.25 -4.66
CA CYS A 34 11.69 -6.41 -3.22
C CYS A 34 12.90 -5.85 -2.47
N ASP A 35 12.71 -4.83 -1.67
CA ASP A 35 13.75 -4.19 -0.86
C ASP A 35 13.49 -4.48 0.61
N ILE A 36 14.45 -5.14 1.27
CA ILE A 36 14.31 -5.55 2.66
C ILE A 36 15.42 -4.90 3.49
N LYS A 37 15.01 -4.19 4.55
CA LYS A 37 15.93 -3.54 5.48
C LYS A 37 15.63 -3.97 6.91
N LEU A 38 16.67 -4.26 7.68
CA LEU A 38 16.52 -4.55 9.10
C LEU A 38 16.63 -3.24 9.87
N GLN A 39 15.62 -2.96 10.69
CA GLN A 39 15.60 -1.80 11.57
C GLN A 39 15.32 -2.24 13.00
N LYS A 40 15.39 -1.30 13.96
CA LYS A 40 15.14 -1.62 15.39
C LYS A 40 13.79 -2.28 15.63
N SER A 41 12.79 -1.90 14.85
CA SER A 41 11.43 -2.43 14.98
C SER A 41 11.22 -3.74 14.22
N GLY A 42 12.24 -4.25 13.52
CA GLY A 42 12.18 -5.47 12.72
C GLY A 42 12.46 -5.21 11.25
N TYR A 43 12.02 -6.13 10.39
CA TYR A 43 12.23 -6.01 8.95
C TYR A 43 11.23 -5.06 8.32
N VAL A 44 11.72 -4.18 7.45
CA VAL A 44 10.89 -3.33 6.59
C VAL A 44 11.00 -3.88 5.17
N VAL A 45 9.89 -4.35 4.63
CA VAL A 45 9.84 -4.95 3.30
C VAL A 45 9.01 -4.06 2.38
N SER A 46 9.67 -3.51 1.38
CA SER A 46 9.05 -2.59 0.41
C SER A 46 9.21 -3.11 -1.01
N TYR A 47 8.25 -2.78 -1.86
CA TYR A 47 8.29 -3.11 -3.28
C TYR A 47 8.43 -1.83 -4.07
N VAL A 48 9.53 -1.74 -4.82
CA VAL A 48 9.93 -0.54 -5.56
C VAL A 48 9.76 -0.79 -7.05
N LEU A 49 9.04 0.10 -7.72
CA LEU A 49 8.86 0.00 -9.18
C LEU A 49 10.20 0.22 -9.89
N ASN A 50 10.58 -0.71 -10.78
CA ASN A 50 11.84 -0.63 -11.52
C ASN A 50 11.87 0.58 -12.47
N SER A 51 10.73 0.91 -13.05
CA SER A 51 10.61 2.02 -14.03
C SER A 51 10.79 3.39 -13.38
N SER A 52 10.04 3.69 -12.34
CA SER A 52 10.00 5.01 -11.69
C SER A 52 10.88 5.13 -10.45
N LYS A 53 11.35 4.00 -9.92
CA LYS A 53 12.11 3.94 -8.66
C LYS A 53 11.29 4.39 -7.44
N SER A 54 9.98 4.47 -7.59
CA SER A 54 9.08 4.84 -6.49
C SER A 54 8.56 3.60 -5.77
N THR A 55 8.30 3.73 -4.46
CA THR A 55 7.76 2.64 -3.67
C THR A 55 6.28 2.45 -3.98
N LEU A 56 5.89 1.23 -4.30
CA LEU A 56 4.49 0.87 -4.55
C LEU A 56 3.79 0.41 -3.28
N ALA A 57 4.45 -0.40 -2.47
CA ALA A 57 3.83 -0.97 -1.28
C ALA A 57 4.87 -1.35 -0.24
N THR A 58 4.46 -1.36 1.03
CA THR A 58 5.31 -1.73 2.16
C THR A 58 4.49 -2.55 3.15
N PHE A 59 5.03 -3.68 3.60
CA PHE A 59 4.39 -4.46 4.68
C PHE A 59 4.57 -3.75 6.02
N VAL A 60 3.50 -3.68 6.79
CA VAL A 60 3.48 -3.03 8.11
C VAL A 60 2.92 -4.00 9.13
N SER A 61 3.74 -4.37 10.14
CA SER A 61 3.29 -5.21 11.26
C SER A 61 2.65 -4.34 12.33
N ARG A 62 1.51 -4.77 12.84
CA ARG A 62 0.81 -4.13 13.95
C ARG A 62 0.42 -5.20 14.97
N LYS A 63 0.13 -4.78 16.20
CA LYS A 63 -0.32 -5.71 17.26
C LYS A 63 -1.59 -6.46 16.87
N THR A 64 -2.45 -5.81 16.08
CA THR A 64 -3.73 -6.37 15.63
C THR A 64 -3.61 -7.21 14.37
N GLY A 65 -2.42 -7.29 13.76
CA GLY A 65 -2.20 -8.07 12.54
C GLY A 65 -1.21 -7.38 11.61
N MET A 66 -1.18 -7.86 10.37
CA MET A 66 -0.30 -7.30 9.35
C MET A 66 -1.12 -6.49 8.33
N LYS A 67 -0.56 -5.38 7.90
CA LYS A 67 -1.17 -4.51 6.88
C LYS A 67 -0.23 -4.38 5.69
N LEU A 68 -0.79 -4.08 4.53
CA LEU A 68 0.00 -3.67 3.37
C LEU A 68 -0.32 -2.19 3.11
N ARG A 69 0.70 -1.35 3.23
CA ARG A 69 0.57 0.08 2.90
C ARG A 69 0.81 0.23 1.40
N ILE A 70 -0.17 0.77 0.69
CA ILE A 70 -0.12 0.95 -0.75
C ILE A 70 0.02 2.42 -1.09
N TYR A 71 0.89 2.73 -2.05
CA TYR A 71 1.12 4.10 -2.54
C TYR A 71 0.69 4.20 -4.00
N PRO A 72 -0.61 4.33 -4.27
CA PRO A 72 -1.06 4.43 -5.67
C PRO A 72 -0.60 5.74 -6.32
N GLY A 73 0.00 5.62 -7.50
CA GLY A 73 0.43 6.79 -8.27
C GLY A 73 -0.54 7.19 -9.36
N HIS A 74 -1.52 6.33 -9.66
CA HIS A 74 -2.47 6.52 -10.77
C HIS A 74 -3.92 6.36 -10.32
N LEU A 75 -4.20 6.69 -9.05
CA LEU A 75 -5.48 6.45 -8.41
C LEU A 75 -6.66 7.08 -9.17
N GLN A 76 -6.47 8.23 -9.76
CA GLN A 76 -7.53 8.94 -10.47
C GLN A 76 -8.10 8.13 -11.65
N GLU A 77 -7.32 7.22 -12.20
CA GLU A 77 -7.75 6.44 -13.36
C GLU A 77 -8.67 5.28 -12.98
N TYR A 78 -8.66 4.88 -11.71
CA TYR A 78 -9.48 3.77 -11.25
C TYR A 78 -10.11 4.05 -9.88
N GLN A 79 -10.27 5.33 -9.51
CA GLN A 79 -10.73 5.66 -8.16
C GLN A 79 -12.12 5.07 -7.83
N SER A 80 -12.96 4.82 -8.83
CA SER A 80 -14.26 4.17 -8.62
C SER A 80 -14.12 2.77 -8.01
N PHE A 81 -12.97 2.13 -8.17
CA PHE A 81 -12.66 0.85 -7.53
C PHE A 81 -12.77 0.96 -6.00
N LEU A 82 -12.43 2.11 -5.43
CA LEU A 82 -12.48 2.32 -3.98
C LEU A 82 -13.89 2.09 -3.43
N ASP A 83 -14.93 2.37 -4.22
CA ASP A 83 -16.31 2.17 -3.81
C ASP A 83 -16.66 0.69 -3.67
N THR A 84 -15.87 -0.21 -4.26
CA THR A 84 -16.10 -1.66 -4.21
C THR A 84 -15.41 -2.33 -3.03
N LEU A 85 -14.60 -1.60 -2.26
CA LEU A 85 -13.86 -2.15 -1.13
C LEU A 85 -14.79 -2.57 0.00
N PRO A 86 -14.37 -3.55 0.84
CA PRO A 86 -15.17 -3.92 2.02
C PRO A 86 -15.38 -2.72 2.94
N GLU A 87 -16.51 -2.69 3.64
CA GLU A 87 -16.87 -1.57 4.51
C GLU A 87 -15.82 -1.28 5.58
N LYS A 88 -15.16 -2.32 6.12
CA LYS A 88 -14.10 -2.15 7.12
C LYS A 88 -12.92 -1.39 6.52
N VAL A 89 -12.54 -1.72 5.29
CA VAL A 89 -11.43 -1.05 4.59
C VAL A 89 -11.80 0.40 4.30
N LYS A 90 -13.01 0.64 3.82
CA LYS A 90 -13.52 2.01 3.58
C LYS A 90 -13.48 2.84 4.85
N LYS A 91 -13.91 2.27 5.99
CA LYS A 91 -13.88 2.94 7.28
C LYS A 91 -12.48 3.36 7.67
N GLU A 92 -11.50 2.47 7.47
CA GLU A 92 -10.10 2.76 7.78
C GLU A 92 -9.59 3.92 6.92
N ILE A 93 -9.94 3.94 5.63
CA ILE A 93 -9.57 5.04 4.72
C ILE A 93 -10.18 6.36 5.19
N LYS A 94 -11.46 6.35 5.53
CA LYS A 94 -12.17 7.55 5.97
C LYS A 94 -11.61 8.09 7.29
N LYS A 95 -11.10 7.23 8.17
CA LYS A 95 -10.51 7.61 9.46
C LYS A 95 -9.03 8.01 9.34
N ALA A 96 -8.39 7.73 8.22
CA ALA A 96 -6.98 8.07 8.04
C ALA A 96 -6.75 9.57 8.19
N SER A 97 -5.53 9.93 8.59
CA SER A 97 -5.17 11.35 8.81
C SER A 97 -5.30 12.17 7.54
N VAL A 98 -5.82 13.38 7.69
CA VAL A 98 -5.89 14.34 6.59
C VAL A 98 -4.47 14.74 6.19
N CYS A 99 -4.22 14.93 4.90
CA CYS A 99 -2.96 15.48 4.42
C CYS A 99 -2.93 16.99 4.70
N LYS A 100 -2.19 17.40 5.70
CA LYS A 100 -2.11 18.79 6.10
C LYS A 100 -1.61 19.70 4.97
N ARG A 101 -0.70 19.22 4.14
CA ARG A 101 -0.15 19.99 3.02
C ARG A 101 -1.14 20.22 1.89
N LEU A 102 -2.11 19.34 1.70
CA LEU A 102 -3.17 19.54 0.71
C LEU A 102 -4.16 20.62 1.18
N VAL A 103 -4.31 20.76 2.51
CA VAL A 103 -5.16 21.80 3.10
C VAL A 103 -4.40 23.13 3.21
N ASN A 104 -3.15 23.07 3.64
CA ASN A 104 -2.27 24.24 3.79
C ASN A 104 -0.85 23.87 3.37
N PRO A 105 -0.35 24.38 2.21
CA PRO A 105 0.97 24.00 1.68
C PRO A 105 2.14 24.28 2.63
N ASP A 106 1.98 25.20 3.58
CA ASP A 106 3.04 25.55 4.55
C ASP A 106 3.03 24.66 5.78
N ASP A 107 2.03 23.78 5.91
CA ASP A 107 1.93 22.85 7.04
C ASP A 107 2.67 21.55 6.73
N CYS A 108 3.00 20.79 7.78
CA CYS A 108 3.71 19.52 7.68
C CYS A 108 5.16 19.68 7.15
N ASN A 109 5.87 18.55 7.00
CA ASN A 109 7.25 18.53 6.54
C ASN A 109 7.35 18.91 5.05
N SER A 110 8.15 19.92 4.72
CA SER A 110 8.31 20.41 3.34
C SER A 110 8.91 19.36 2.40
N LYS A 111 9.57 18.35 2.93
CA LYS A 111 10.16 17.25 2.15
C LYS A 111 9.18 16.10 1.93
N CYS A 112 8.03 16.13 2.59
CA CYS A 112 7.01 15.09 2.43
C CYS A 112 6.35 15.20 1.07
N VAL A 113 6.18 14.07 0.39
CA VAL A 113 5.35 14.00 -0.82
C VAL A 113 3.90 14.19 -0.38
N MET A 114 3.17 15.03 -1.08
CA MET A 114 1.76 15.28 -0.76
C MET A 114 0.94 13.99 -0.80
N GLY A 115 -0.08 13.94 0.04
CA GLY A 115 -1.00 12.81 0.11
C GLY A 115 -1.93 12.75 -1.10
N TYR A 116 -3.06 12.09 -0.91
CA TYR A 116 -3.98 11.78 -1.99
C TYR A 116 -5.29 12.56 -1.87
N THR A 117 -5.75 13.07 -3.00
CA THR A 117 -7.11 13.60 -3.16
C THR A 117 -7.90 12.59 -3.99
N PHE A 118 -9.02 12.12 -3.46
CA PHE A 118 -9.81 11.09 -4.14
C PHE A 118 -11.28 11.15 -3.69
N ALA A 119 -12.15 10.51 -4.48
CA ALA A 119 -13.55 10.36 -4.13
C ALA A 119 -13.80 8.94 -3.61
N LEU A 120 -14.58 8.82 -2.55
CA LEU A 120 -14.99 7.52 -1.98
C LEU A 120 -16.44 7.65 -1.53
N ASP A 121 -17.31 6.77 -2.04
CA ASP A 121 -18.74 6.79 -1.77
C ASP A 121 -19.38 8.16 -2.02
N GLY A 122 -18.91 8.87 -3.05
CA GLY A 122 -19.43 10.16 -3.45
C GLY A 122 -18.88 11.36 -2.70
N GLU A 123 -18.00 11.17 -1.75
CA GLU A 123 -17.39 12.25 -0.98
C GLU A 123 -15.90 12.41 -1.32
N GLN A 124 -15.42 13.65 -1.30
CA GLN A 124 -14.01 13.96 -1.55
C GLN A 124 -13.20 13.86 -0.26
N TYR A 125 -12.03 13.25 -0.36
CA TYR A 125 -11.09 13.11 0.77
C TYR A 125 -9.70 13.57 0.39
N GLN A 126 -8.98 14.13 1.36
CA GLN A 126 -7.58 14.53 1.24
C GLN A 126 -6.82 13.86 2.38
N LYS A 127 -6.20 12.72 2.10
CA LYS A 127 -5.60 11.86 3.12
C LYS A 127 -4.08 11.80 3.02
N CYS A 128 -3.43 11.65 4.18
CA CYS A 128 -1.99 11.51 4.29
C CYS A 128 -1.51 10.31 3.47
N ARG A 129 -0.45 10.50 2.68
CA ARG A 129 0.12 9.47 1.81
C ARG A 129 0.44 8.18 2.55
N TYR A 130 0.94 8.31 3.77
CA TYR A 130 1.38 7.15 4.57
C TYR A 130 0.25 6.48 5.35
N MET A 131 -0.91 7.10 5.43
CA MET A 131 -2.01 6.61 6.25
C MET A 131 -3.25 6.22 5.46
N ALA A 132 -3.38 6.70 4.22
CA ALA A 132 -4.62 6.54 3.45
C ALA A 132 -4.98 5.09 3.15
N PHE A 133 -4.05 4.33 2.61
CA PHE A 133 -4.35 2.98 2.08
C PHE A 133 -3.50 1.92 2.77
N GLN A 134 -4.00 1.41 3.90
CA GLN A 134 -3.33 0.39 4.70
C GLN A 134 -4.29 -0.75 5.06
N PRO A 135 -4.82 -1.48 4.07
CA PRO A 135 -5.73 -2.58 4.39
C PRO A 135 -5.03 -3.69 5.18
N THR A 136 -5.76 -4.26 6.14
CA THR A 136 -5.28 -5.38 6.93
C THR A 136 -5.37 -6.66 6.10
N LEU A 137 -4.35 -7.52 6.17
CA LEU A 137 -4.37 -8.82 5.53
C LEU A 137 -5.41 -9.71 6.22
N SER A 138 -6.36 -10.23 5.46
CA SER A 138 -7.41 -11.14 5.94
C SER A 138 -8.03 -11.83 4.75
N GLU A 139 -8.71 -12.95 4.99
CA GLU A 139 -9.41 -13.67 3.92
C GLU A 139 -10.40 -12.76 3.19
N GLU A 140 -11.09 -11.89 3.92
CA GLU A 140 -12.05 -10.95 3.34
C GLU A 140 -11.37 -9.89 2.50
N ASN A 141 -10.26 -9.32 2.98
CA ASN A 141 -9.59 -8.20 2.33
C ASN A 141 -8.61 -8.61 1.22
N ASN A 142 -8.03 -9.80 1.33
CA ASN A 142 -6.95 -10.21 0.41
C ASN A 142 -7.29 -10.10 -1.08
N PRO A 143 -8.49 -10.51 -1.55
CA PRO A 143 -8.83 -10.35 -2.96
C PRO A 143 -8.84 -8.89 -3.40
N TYR A 144 -9.29 -7.99 -2.54
CA TYR A 144 -9.35 -6.56 -2.84
C TYR A 144 -7.96 -5.93 -2.84
N ILE A 145 -7.07 -6.38 -1.95
CA ILE A 145 -5.68 -5.95 -1.94
C ILE A 145 -5.02 -6.30 -3.27
N MET A 146 -5.20 -7.53 -3.73
CA MET A 146 -4.67 -7.96 -5.04
C MET A 146 -5.23 -7.13 -6.19
N GLN A 147 -6.54 -6.87 -6.19
CA GLN A 147 -7.17 -6.06 -7.21
C GLN A 147 -6.62 -4.63 -7.22
N PHE A 148 -6.37 -4.07 -6.04
CA PHE A 148 -5.80 -2.72 -5.91
C PHE A 148 -4.42 -2.66 -6.58
N LEU A 149 -3.57 -3.64 -6.27
CA LEU A 149 -2.23 -3.73 -6.86
C LEU A 149 -2.30 -3.91 -8.37
N GLU A 150 -3.18 -4.78 -8.85
CA GLU A 150 -3.39 -5.02 -10.28
C GLU A 150 -3.80 -3.76 -11.01
N LYS A 151 -4.75 -3.01 -10.46
CA LYS A 151 -5.24 -1.77 -11.07
C LYS A 151 -4.16 -0.71 -11.12
N GLU A 152 -3.37 -0.57 -10.07
CA GLU A 152 -2.29 0.40 -10.06
C GLU A 152 -1.21 0.05 -11.09
N LEU A 153 -0.82 -1.21 -11.17
CA LEU A 153 0.19 -1.65 -12.13
C LEU A 153 -0.31 -1.51 -13.57
N GLN A 154 -1.57 -1.83 -13.82
CA GLN A 154 -2.18 -1.69 -15.14
C GLN A 154 -2.25 -0.22 -15.56
N ALA A 155 -2.67 0.66 -14.67
CA ALA A 155 -2.74 2.09 -14.94
C ALA A 155 -1.35 2.67 -15.21
N GLY A 156 -0.34 2.24 -14.46
CA GLY A 156 1.04 2.67 -14.67
C GLY A 156 1.59 2.19 -16.01
N ALA A 157 1.25 0.97 -16.43
CA ALA A 157 1.68 0.41 -17.70
C ALA A 157 1.10 1.17 -18.89
N ASP A 158 -0.13 1.67 -18.76
CA ASP A 158 -0.80 2.42 -19.83
C ASP A 158 -0.12 3.77 -20.12
N TYR A 159 0.75 4.24 -19.21
CA TYR A 159 1.49 5.51 -19.37
C TYR A 159 2.93 5.33 -19.84
N GLU A 160 3.39 4.11 -19.94
CA GLU A 160 4.75 3.82 -20.41
C GLU A 160 4.80 3.60 -21.94
#